data_98f0f2ccba01c9f1be0f532a45d9aa1f
#
_entry.id   98f0f2ccba01c9f1be0f532a45d9aa1f
#
_cell.length_a   1.000
_cell.length_b   1.000
_cell.length_c   1.000
_cell.angle_alpha   90.00
_cell.angle_beta   90.00
_cell.angle_gamma   90.00
#
_symmetry.space_group_name_H-M   'P 1'
#
loop_
_entity.id
_entity.type
_entity.pdbx_description
1 polymer ?
#
loop_
_entity_poly.entity_id
_entity_poly.type
_entity_poly.pdbx_seq_one_letter_code
_entity_poly.pdbx_strand_id
1 'polypeptide(L)'
;ASREPFQGTIRLGVIPTIAPFILPSMLNSLRAQYPLCKLFVREDLSKSLVDALQVGELDVLLLALPFPADQTDTLNLFEDPFYLAAMPDSRLVQSGKLRTRDLQGAEMLLLEEGHCLRDHALEACKLREKDVTIPYQATSLTTIVQMVANGIGATLLPKMATDAGIADGTNLVLRPFDEPDVGRQIGLMWRKKTP
;
A
#
# COMPACT_ATOMS: atom_id res chain seq x y z
N ALA A 1 28.76 -21.76 19.03
CA ALA A 1 28.96 -20.31 18.99
C ALA A 1 27.57 -19.67 18.84
N SER A 2 27.13 -18.95 19.89
CA SER A 2 25.93 -18.12 19.85
C SER A 2 26.14 -17.05 18.79
N ARG A 3 25.46 -17.17 17.63
CA ARG A 3 25.39 -16.08 16.68
C ARG A 3 24.55 -14.98 17.32
N GLU A 4 25.13 -13.82 17.53
CA GLU A 4 24.34 -12.66 17.91
C GLU A 4 23.21 -12.49 16.89
N PRO A 5 21.98 -12.28 17.35
CA PRO A 5 20.85 -12.09 16.44
C PRO A 5 21.10 -10.86 15.56
N PHE A 6 20.63 -10.92 14.32
CA PHE A 6 20.71 -9.83 13.35
C PHE A 6 22.13 -9.44 12.86
N GLN A 7 23.04 -10.41 12.73
CA GLN A 7 24.28 -10.27 11.97
C GLN A 7 24.10 -10.84 10.55
N GLY A 8 24.52 -10.08 9.54
CA GLY A 8 24.48 -10.52 8.15
C GLY A 8 23.61 -9.67 7.25
N THR A 9 23.32 -10.17 6.06
CA THR A 9 22.53 -9.47 5.05
C THR A 9 21.10 -10.03 5.03
N ILE A 10 20.11 -9.16 5.12
CA ILE A 10 18.69 -9.45 4.90
C ILE A 10 18.29 -8.81 3.57
N ARG A 11 17.69 -9.59 2.67
CA ARG A 11 17.16 -9.13 1.39
C ARG A 11 15.67 -8.95 1.50
N LEU A 12 15.23 -7.69 1.61
CA LEU A 12 13.85 -7.28 1.81
C LEU A 12 13.22 -6.87 0.48
N GLY A 13 12.09 -7.46 0.11
CA GLY A 13 11.21 -6.97 -0.94
C GLY A 13 10.09 -6.11 -0.36
N VAL A 14 9.80 -4.97 -0.99
CA VAL A 14 8.74 -4.06 -0.55
C VAL A 14 7.93 -3.58 -1.74
N ILE A 15 6.61 -3.54 -1.63
CA ILE A 15 5.75 -3.02 -2.70
C ILE A 15 5.81 -1.49 -2.79
N PRO A 16 5.62 -0.90 -3.99
CA PRO A 16 5.77 0.54 -4.22
C PRO A 16 4.83 1.42 -3.40
N THR A 17 3.69 0.90 -2.99
CA THR A 17 2.71 1.64 -2.18
C THR A 17 2.98 1.59 -0.68
N ILE A 18 4.08 0.99 -0.26
CA ILE A 18 4.58 0.93 1.13
C ILE A 18 5.98 1.53 1.23
N ALA A 19 6.84 1.19 0.29
CA ALA A 19 8.27 1.51 0.35
C ALA A 19 8.59 2.98 0.68
N PRO A 20 8.04 4.00 -0.03
CA PRO A 20 8.39 5.40 0.23
C PRO A 20 7.99 5.89 1.62
N PHE A 21 6.97 5.27 2.22
CA PHE A 21 6.35 5.75 3.45
C PHE A 21 6.92 5.10 4.72
N ILE A 22 7.44 3.88 4.60
CA ILE A 22 7.98 3.11 5.75
C ILE A 22 9.50 3.05 5.74
N LEU A 23 10.14 2.84 4.59
CA LEU A 23 11.57 2.59 4.52
C LEU A 23 12.45 3.66 5.21
N PRO A 24 12.19 4.98 5.06
CA PRO A 24 13.05 5.98 5.68
C PRO A 24 13.15 5.83 7.20
N SER A 25 12.03 5.69 7.90
CA SER A 25 12.01 5.54 9.35
C SER A 25 12.53 4.18 9.80
N MET A 26 12.16 3.11 9.09
CA MET A 26 12.60 1.75 9.37
C MET A 26 14.12 1.60 9.23
N LEU A 27 14.71 2.15 8.17
CA LEU A 27 16.15 2.09 7.93
C LEU A 27 16.93 2.82 9.02
N ASN A 28 16.45 3.99 9.45
CA ASN A 28 17.08 4.73 10.54
C ASN A 28 17.05 3.95 11.86
N SER A 29 15.90 3.37 12.19
CA SER A 29 15.74 2.56 13.40
C SER A 29 16.61 1.30 13.36
N LEU A 30 16.64 0.61 12.21
CA LEU A 30 17.43 -0.60 12.05
C LEU A 30 18.93 -0.33 12.21
N ARG A 31 19.44 0.74 11.59
CA ARG A 31 20.86 1.13 11.72
C ARG A 31 21.25 1.48 13.15
N ALA A 32 20.36 2.14 13.88
CA ALA A 32 20.61 2.50 15.28
C ALA A 32 20.64 1.29 16.21
N GLN A 33 19.71 0.35 16.00
CA GLN A 33 19.53 -0.81 16.90
C GLN A 33 20.40 -2.01 16.52
N TYR A 34 20.65 -2.20 15.21
CA TYR A 34 21.35 -3.37 14.68
C TYR A 34 22.42 -2.97 13.65
N PRO A 35 23.51 -2.33 14.08
CA PRO A 35 24.52 -1.76 13.17
C PRO A 35 25.26 -2.82 12.32
N LEU A 36 25.23 -4.09 12.73
CA LEU A 36 25.83 -5.21 11.98
C LEU A 36 24.87 -5.86 11.00
N CYS A 37 23.60 -5.46 10.98
CA CYS A 37 22.61 -5.92 10.01
C CYS A 37 22.74 -5.10 8.73
N LYS A 38 23.01 -5.75 7.62
CA LYS A 38 23.00 -5.14 6.28
C LYS A 38 21.67 -5.43 5.63
N LEU A 39 20.92 -4.38 5.28
CA LEU A 39 19.65 -4.51 4.58
C LEU A 39 19.87 -4.20 3.09
N PHE A 40 19.54 -5.16 2.24
CA PHE A 40 19.35 -4.96 0.82
C PHE A 40 17.84 -4.81 0.57
N VAL A 41 17.42 -3.77 -0.15
CA VAL A 41 16.01 -3.50 -0.43
C VAL A 41 15.76 -3.55 -1.95
N ARG A 42 14.73 -4.30 -2.34
CA ARG A 42 14.17 -4.30 -3.70
C ARG A 42 12.72 -3.84 -3.65
N GLU A 43 12.40 -2.82 -4.43
CA GLU A 43 11.04 -2.37 -4.65
C GLU A 43 10.52 -2.95 -5.96
N ASP A 44 9.37 -3.65 -5.91
CA ASP A 44 8.75 -4.24 -7.09
C ASP A 44 7.28 -4.59 -6.81
N LEU A 45 6.53 -5.00 -7.83
CA LEU A 45 5.16 -5.48 -7.70
C LEU A 45 5.09 -6.79 -6.90
N SER A 46 3.97 -7.03 -6.23
CA SER A 46 3.81 -8.18 -5.34
C SER A 46 4.14 -9.51 -6.00
N LYS A 47 3.69 -9.72 -7.25
CA LYS A 47 3.98 -10.97 -7.97
C LYS A 47 5.48 -11.16 -8.20
N SER A 48 6.18 -10.14 -8.70
CA SER A 48 7.64 -10.20 -8.92
C SER A 48 8.41 -10.46 -7.63
N LEU A 49 7.97 -9.84 -6.53
CA LEU A 49 8.59 -10.04 -5.21
C LEU A 49 8.37 -11.47 -4.71
N VAL A 50 7.18 -12.04 -4.87
CA VAL A 50 6.88 -13.42 -4.49
C VAL A 50 7.70 -14.40 -5.32
N ASP A 51 7.79 -14.19 -6.64
CA ASP A 51 8.62 -15.03 -7.51
C ASP A 51 10.09 -15.00 -7.04
N ALA A 52 10.63 -13.81 -6.74
CA ALA A 52 11.99 -13.65 -6.21
C ALA A 52 12.19 -14.27 -4.81
N LEU A 53 11.17 -14.20 -3.96
CA LEU A 53 11.17 -14.87 -2.66
C LEU A 53 11.25 -16.39 -2.83
N GLN A 54 10.45 -16.97 -3.72
CA GLN A 54 10.39 -18.42 -3.94
C GLN A 54 11.70 -19.00 -4.45
N VAL A 55 12.40 -18.28 -5.35
CA VAL A 55 13.72 -18.73 -5.86
C VAL A 55 14.89 -18.36 -4.95
N GLY A 56 14.65 -17.72 -3.83
CA GLY A 56 15.68 -17.40 -2.83
C GLY A 56 16.49 -16.13 -3.10
N GLU A 57 16.05 -15.29 -4.02
CA GLU A 57 16.67 -13.96 -4.27
C GLU A 57 16.32 -12.97 -3.14
N LEU A 58 15.16 -13.13 -2.51
CA LEU A 58 14.71 -12.36 -1.35
C LEU A 58 14.49 -13.28 -0.14
N ASP A 59 14.61 -12.72 1.05
CA ASP A 59 14.45 -13.44 2.31
C ASP A 59 13.10 -13.17 2.96
N VAL A 60 12.61 -11.93 2.85
CA VAL A 60 11.35 -11.47 3.44
C VAL A 60 10.72 -10.40 2.57
N LEU A 61 9.39 -10.37 2.54
CA LEU A 61 8.61 -9.36 1.85
C LEU A 61 7.80 -8.53 2.85
N LEU A 62 7.66 -7.24 2.56
CA LEU A 62 6.72 -6.34 3.21
C LEU A 62 5.67 -5.92 2.17
N LEU A 63 4.43 -6.39 2.35
CA LEU A 63 3.37 -6.23 1.36
C LEU A 63 1.99 -6.19 2.03
N ALA A 64 0.95 -5.95 1.23
CA ALA A 64 -0.42 -6.07 1.68
C ALA A 64 -0.90 -7.52 1.63
N LEU A 65 -1.57 -7.96 2.69
CA LEU A 65 -2.09 -9.30 2.87
C LEU A 65 -3.63 -9.33 2.85
N PRO A 66 -4.25 -10.44 2.45
CA PRO A 66 -3.61 -11.66 1.95
C PRO A 66 -3.07 -11.49 0.53
N PHE A 67 -2.00 -12.19 0.21
CA PHE A 67 -1.49 -12.36 -1.14
C PHE A 67 -1.17 -13.84 -1.37
N PRO A 68 -1.65 -14.47 -2.45
CA PRO A 68 -1.46 -15.91 -2.69
C PRO A 68 0.00 -16.21 -2.99
N ALA A 69 0.59 -17.11 -2.19
CA ALA A 69 1.94 -17.62 -2.40
C ALA A 69 2.09 -18.99 -1.73
N ASP A 70 2.55 -19.98 -2.49
CA ASP A 70 2.78 -21.31 -1.99
C ASP A 70 4.02 -21.37 -1.08
N GLN A 71 4.01 -22.30 -0.12
CA GLN A 71 5.14 -22.56 0.78
C GLN A 71 5.68 -21.30 1.48
N THR A 72 4.77 -20.41 1.88
CA THR A 72 5.10 -19.21 2.64
C THR A 72 4.37 -19.16 3.97
N ASP A 73 4.96 -18.48 4.93
CA ASP A 73 4.34 -18.03 6.17
C ASP A 73 4.17 -16.52 6.13
N THR A 74 3.17 -16.01 6.83
CA THR A 74 2.88 -14.58 6.93
C THR A 74 2.69 -14.13 8.37
N LEU A 75 2.96 -12.85 8.62
CA LEU A 75 2.70 -12.18 9.88
C LEU A 75 2.01 -10.84 9.62
N ASN A 76 0.79 -10.69 10.10
CA ASN A 76 0.10 -9.40 10.08
C ASN A 76 0.79 -8.43 11.05
N LEU A 77 1.09 -7.22 10.59
CA LEU A 77 1.73 -6.19 11.39
C LEU A 77 0.72 -5.13 11.85
N PHE A 78 -0.01 -4.52 10.92
CA PHE A 78 -0.99 -3.49 11.24
C PHE A 78 -1.98 -3.28 10.08
N GLU A 79 -3.10 -2.64 10.41
CA GLU A 79 -4.09 -2.19 9.43
C GLU A 79 -3.71 -0.81 8.89
N ASP A 80 -3.96 -0.61 7.59
CA ASP A 80 -3.72 0.63 6.87
C ASP A 80 -5.03 1.08 6.21
N PRO A 81 -5.83 1.91 6.91
CA PRO A 81 -7.11 2.36 6.41
C PRO A 81 -6.99 3.18 5.14
N PHE A 82 -8.03 3.15 4.28
CA PHE A 82 -8.12 4.01 3.11
C PHE A 82 -8.83 5.32 3.44
N TYR A 83 -8.34 6.38 2.84
CA TYR A 83 -8.95 7.70 2.81
C TYR A 83 -9.35 8.03 1.39
N LEU A 84 -10.53 8.59 1.22
CA LEU A 84 -10.89 9.24 -0.04
C LEU A 84 -10.11 10.53 -0.15
N ALA A 85 -9.52 10.78 -1.32
CA ALA A 85 -8.92 12.05 -1.70
C ALA A 85 -9.67 12.62 -2.91
N ALA A 86 -10.17 13.84 -2.79
CA ALA A 86 -10.89 14.52 -3.86
C ALA A 86 -10.80 16.03 -3.71
N MET A 87 -11.14 16.76 -4.77
CA MET A 87 -11.24 18.22 -4.74
C MET A 87 -12.38 18.69 -3.81
N PRO A 88 -12.28 19.89 -3.19
CA PRO A 88 -13.27 20.40 -2.25
C PRO A 88 -14.71 20.52 -2.81
N ASP A 89 -14.86 20.73 -4.11
CA ASP A 89 -16.14 20.82 -4.81
C ASP A 89 -16.75 19.47 -5.20
N SER A 90 -16.02 18.39 -4.96
CA SER A 90 -16.53 17.03 -5.23
C SER A 90 -17.74 16.70 -4.34
N ARG A 91 -18.78 16.12 -4.94
CA ARG A 91 -19.96 15.60 -4.19
C ARG A 91 -19.57 14.64 -3.07
N LEU A 92 -18.48 13.90 -3.26
CA LEU A 92 -17.98 12.91 -2.29
C LEU A 92 -17.38 13.58 -1.03
N VAL A 93 -17.00 14.85 -1.13
CA VAL A 93 -16.45 15.62 0.00
C VAL A 93 -17.56 16.36 0.74
N GLN A 94 -18.58 16.82 0.03
CA GLN A 94 -19.65 17.67 0.58
C GLN A 94 -20.71 16.88 1.37
N SER A 95 -20.83 15.57 1.16
CA SER A 95 -21.76 14.72 1.91
C SER A 95 -21.32 14.59 3.39
N GLY A 96 -22.28 14.35 4.29
CA GLY A 96 -22.02 14.21 5.73
C GLY A 96 -21.01 13.08 6.05
N LYS A 97 -21.50 11.88 6.32
CA LYS A 97 -20.66 10.69 6.55
C LYS A 97 -20.36 10.00 5.22
N LEU A 98 -19.07 9.79 4.94
CA LEU A 98 -18.65 9.09 3.73
C LEU A 98 -18.77 7.58 3.92
N ARG A 99 -19.45 6.92 3.00
CA ARG A 99 -19.59 5.47 2.97
C ARG A 99 -19.13 4.89 1.63
N THR A 100 -18.73 3.65 1.63
CA THR A 100 -18.24 2.95 0.42
C THR A 100 -19.28 2.96 -0.70
N ARG A 101 -20.58 2.86 -0.39
CA ARG A 101 -21.67 2.96 -1.37
C ARG A 101 -21.74 4.30 -2.12
N ASP A 102 -21.21 5.37 -1.53
CA ASP A 102 -21.24 6.71 -2.12
C ASP A 102 -20.26 6.84 -3.32
N LEU A 103 -19.33 5.87 -3.43
CA LEU A 103 -18.40 5.78 -4.55
C LEU A 103 -19.03 5.23 -5.83
N GLN A 104 -20.24 4.66 -5.77
CA GLN A 104 -20.89 4.12 -6.96
C GLN A 104 -21.13 5.20 -8.02
N GLY A 105 -20.74 4.90 -9.26
CA GLY A 105 -20.78 5.84 -10.38
C GLY A 105 -19.80 7.00 -10.28
N ALA A 106 -18.90 6.99 -9.31
CA ALA A 106 -17.86 8.01 -9.22
C ALA A 106 -16.75 7.77 -10.25
N GLU A 107 -16.13 8.85 -10.68
CA GLU A 107 -14.91 8.82 -11.46
C GLU A 107 -13.72 8.63 -10.51
N MET A 108 -13.08 7.45 -10.60
CA MET A 108 -12.01 7.06 -9.69
C MET A 108 -10.70 6.88 -10.46
N LEU A 109 -9.62 7.46 -9.96
CA LEU A 109 -8.28 7.18 -10.43
C LEU A 109 -7.69 6.09 -9.55
N LEU A 110 -7.27 5.01 -10.18
CA LEU A 110 -6.66 3.86 -9.49
C LEU A 110 -5.30 3.56 -10.11
N LEU A 111 -4.45 2.90 -9.35
CA LEU A 111 -3.22 2.33 -9.91
C LEU A 111 -3.56 1.30 -10.99
N GLU A 112 -2.65 1.11 -11.93
CA GLU A 112 -2.79 0.11 -12.98
C GLU A 112 -2.82 -1.32 -12.42
N GLU A 113 -3.24 -2.27 -13.25
CA GLU A 113 -3.22 -3.68 -12.91
C GLU A 113 -1.83 -4.17 -12.48
N GLY A 114 -1.79 -5.10 -11.51
CA GLY A 114 -0.54 -5.61 -10.92
C GLY A 114 -0.17 -4.93 -9.61
N HIS A 115 -0.68 -3.74 -9.33
CA HIS A 115 -0.59 -3.14 -8.00
C HIS A 115 -1.68 -3.68 -7.08
N CYS A 116 -1.32 -4.44 -6.06
CA CYS A 116 -2.28 -5.01 -5.12
C CYS A 116 -3.13 -3.95 -4.38
N LEU A 117 -2.66 -2.70 -4.32
CA LEU A 117 -3.45 -1.61 -3.76
C LEU A 117 -4.77 -1.39 -4.52
N ARG A 118 -4.77 -1.51 -5.85
CA ARG A 118 -5.98 -1.41 -6.67
C ARG A 118 -7.01 -2.46 -6.24
N ASP A 119 -6.58 -3.71 -6.19
CA ASP A 119 -7.46 -4.83 -5.86
C ASP A 119 -7.99 -4.71 -4.42
N HIS A 120 -7.11 -4.38 -3.47
CA HIS A 120 -7.50 -4.16 -2.08
C HIS A 120 -8.45 -2.97 -1.91
N ALA A 121 -8.26 -1.89 -2.67
CA ALA A 121 -9.14 -0.73 -2.64
C ALA A 121 -10.55 -1.07 -3.16
N LEU A 122 -10.65 -1.78 -4.28
CA LEU A 122 -11.92 -2.23 -4.82
C LEU A 122 -12.62 -3.21 -3.88
N GLU A 123 -11.89 -4.18 -3.33
CA GLU A 123 -12.43 -5.17 -2.38
C GLU A 123 -12.92 -4.51 -1.10
N ALA A 124 -12.10 -3.68 -0.45
CA ALA A 124 -12.43 -2.99 0.79
C ALA A 124 -13.67 -2.09 0.64
N CYS A 125 -13.80 -1.44 -0.51
CA CYS A 125 -14.97 -0.63 -0.84
C CYS A 125 -16.15 -1.42 -1.41
N LYS A 126 -16.02 -2.76 -1.57
CA LYS A 126 -17.04 -3.63 -2.16
C LYS A 126 -17.48 -3.17 -3.56
N LEU A 127 -16.53 -2.64 -4.32
CA LEU A 127 -16.73 -2.13 -5.67
C LEU A 127 -16.18 -3.11 -6.69
N ARG A 128 -16.89 -3.19 -7.83
CA ARG A 128 -16.38 -3.82 -9.05
C ARG A 128 -15.96 -2.70 -9.99
N GLU A 129 -15.07 -2.96 -10.92
CA GLU A 129 -14.64 -1.95 -11.90
C GLU A 129 -15.82 -1.31 -12.66
N LYS A 130 -16.86 -2.08 -12.96
CA LYS A 130 -18.07 -1.57 -13.60
C LYS A 130 -18.92 -0.62 -12.73
N ASP A 131 -18.68 -0.59 -11.43
CA ASP A 131 -19.43 0.24 -10.48
C ASP A 131 -18.83 1.67 -10.39
N VAL A 132 -17.66 1.89 -10.98
CA VAL A 132 -16.95 3.18 -11.06
C VAL A 132 -16.45 3.45 -12.47
N THR A 133 -16.21 4.71 -12.78
CA THR A 133 -15.56 5.09 -14.04
C THR A 133 -14.07 5.27 -13.76
N ILE A 134 -13.21 4.59 -14.52
CA ILE A 134 -11.75 4.69 -14.38
C ILE A 134 -11.19 5.33 -15.65
N PRO A 135 -11.10 6.67 -15.70
CA PRO A 135 -10.69 7.38 -16.91
C PRO A 135 -9.18 7.27 -17.15
N TYR A 136 -8.40 7.13 -16.08
CA TYR A 136 -6.95 7.07 -16.13
C TYR A 136 -6.40 6.08 -15.12
N GLN A 137 -5.25 5.50 -15.45
CA GLN A 137 -4.46 4.64 -14.58
C GLN A 137 -3.02 5.16 -14.56
N ALA A 138 -2.36 5.01 -13.43
CA ALA A 138 -0.96 5.39 -13.27
C ALA A 138 -0.21 4.34 -12.45
N THR A 139 1.11 4.36 -12.56
CA THR A 139 1.98 3.42 -11.84
C THR A 139 2.36 3.92 -10.44
N SER A 140 2.12 5.19 -10.12
CA SER A 140 2.48 5.74 -8.82
C SER A 140 1.34 6.54 -8.17
N LEU A 141 1.24 6.44 -6.84
CA LEU A 141 0.29 7.24 -6.06
C LEU A 141 0.54 8.74 -6.19
N THR A 142 1.79 9.17 -6.31
CA THR A 142 2.13 10.57 -6.49
C THR A 142 1.53 11.14 -7.78
N THR A 143 1.61 10.40 -8.88
CA THR A 143 0.98 10.80 -10.14
C THR A 143 -0.53 10.91 -9.99
N ILE A 144 -1.17 9.92 -9.36
CA ILE A 144 -2.62 9.93 -9.11
C ILE A 144 -3.02 11.15 -8.28
N VAL A 145 -2.30 11.44 -7.19
CA VAL A 145 -2.57 12.60 -6.34
C VAL A 145 -2.53 13.91 -7.14
N GLN A 146 -1.52 14.08 -8.00
CA GLN A 146 -1.42 15.29 -8.84
C GLN A 146 -2.54 15.39 -9.87
N MET A 147 -2.97 14.27 -10.45
CA MET A 147 -4.10 14.26 -11.38
C MET A 147 -5.41 14.64 -10.68
N VAL A 148 -5.68 14.08 -9.50
CA VAL A 148 -6.87 14.42 -8.70
C VAL A 148 -6.82 15.88 -8.24
N ALA A 149 -5.65 16.40 -7.86
CA ALA A 149 -5.45 17.79 -7.49
C ALA A 149 -5.69 18.78 -8.64
N ASN A 150 -5.66 18.28 -9.88
CA ASN A 150 -6.01 19.06 -11.09
C ASN A 150 -7.46 18.80 -11.55
N GLY A 151 -8.32 18.26 -10.69
CA GLY A 151 -9.75 18.14 -10.93
C GLY A 151 -10.16 16.86 -11.67
N ILE A 152 -9.29 15.87 -11.78
CA ILE A 152 -9.62 14.60 -12.42
C ILE A 152 -10.09 13.61 -11.36
N GLY A 153 -11.40 13.41 -11.22
CA GLY A 153 -12.02 12.40 -10.38
C GLY A 153 -11.65 12.44 -8.89
N ALA A 154 -11.57 11.28 -8.30
CA ALA A 154 -11.17 11.05 -6.91
C ALA A 154 -10.30 9.81 -6.82
N THR A 155 -9.63 9.59 -5.68
CA THR A 155 -8.83 8.38 -5.46
C THR A 155 -8.91 7.90 -4.01
N LEU A 156 -8.40 6.70 -3.77
CA LEU A 156 -8.25 6.11 -2.45
C LEU A 156 -6.77 6.07 -2.08
N LEU A 157 -6.42 6.68 -0.97
CA LEU A 157 -5.05 6.74 -0.46
C LEU A 157 -4.94 5.95 0.84
N PRO A 158 -3.90 5.10 0.99
CA PRO A 158 -3.60 4.49 2.27
C PRO A 158 -3.26 5.54 3.32
N LYS A 159 -3.69 5.30 4.56
CA LYS A 159 -3.38 6.21 5.68
C LYS A 159 -1.88 6.47 5.82
N MET A 160 -1.04 5.46 5.65
CA MET A 160 0.41 5.64 5.72
C MET A 160 0.94 6.65 4.70
N ALA A 161 0.35 6.71 3.52
CA ALA A 161 0.72 7.69 2.49
C ALA A 161 0.23 9.09 2.85
N THR A 162 -0.97 9.21 3.40
CA THR A 162 -1.52 10.49 3.86
C THR A 162 -0.75 11.03 5.07
N ASP A 163 -0.41 10.19 6.03
CA ASP A 163 0.41 10.56 7.21
C ASP A 163 1.84 10.99 6.80
N ALA A 164 2.36 10.46 5.71
CA ALA A 164 3.65 10.87 5.15
C ALA A 164 3.58 12.13 4.28
N GLY A 165 2.41 12.76 4.18
CA GLY A 165 2.23 14.03 3.48
C GLY A 165 2.13 13.91 1.96
N ILE A 166 1.67 12.79 1.40
CA ILE A 166 1.57 12.61 -0.06
C ILE A 166 0.68 13.65 -0.74
N ALA A 167 -0.28 14.22 -0.02
CA ALA A 167 -1.20 15.26 -0.50
C ALA A 167 -0.79 16.67 -0.07
N ASP A 168 0.35 16.85 0.60
CA ASP A 168 0.83 18.15 1.04
C ASP A 168 1.07 19.09 -0.15
N GLY A 169 0.72 20.35 0.02
CA GLY A 169 0.81 21.35 -1.04
C GLY A 169 -0.28 21.25 -2.11
N THR A 170 -1.26 20.34 -1.95
CA THR A 170 -2.46 20.27 -2.80
C THR A 170 -3.68 20.83 -2.08
N ASN A 171 -4.76 21.08 -2.83
CA ASN A 171 -6.06 21.47 -2.28
C ASN A 171 -6.97 20.28 -1.98
N LEU A 172 -6.44 19.06 -1.99
CA LEU A 172 -7.24 17.86 -1.78
C LEU A 172 -7.79 17.78 -0.37
N VAL A 173 -9.04 17.36 -0.27
CA VAL A 173 -9.68 17.01 0.99
C VAL A 173 -9.55 15.49 1.16
N LEU A 174 -9.01 15.11 2.32
CA LEU A 174 -8.86 13.71 2.72
C LEU A 174 -9.99 13.33 3.68
N ARG A 175 -10.73 12.27 3.38
CA ARG A 175 -11.85 11.84 4.20
C ARG A 175 -11.76 10.37 4.57
N PRO A 176 -11.85 10.02 5.86
CA PRO A 176 -12.03 8.64 6.30
C PRO A 176 -13.43 8.14 5.94
N PHE A 177 -13.58 6.84 5.83
CA PHE A 177 -14.89 6.19 5.72
C PHE A 177 -15.53 6.04 7.10
N ASP A 178 -16.86 6.09 7.13
CA ASP A 178 -17.66 5.89 8.36
C ASP A 178 -17.78 4.40 8.71
N GLU A 179 -17.58 3.50 7.74
CA GLU A 179 -17.52 2.07 7.98
C GLU A 179 -16.15 1.66 8.55
N PRO A 180 -16.14 0.71 9.50
CA PRO A 180 -14.91 0.05 9.90
C PRO A 180 -14.35 -0.81 8.75
N ASP A 181 -13.10 -1.18 8.87
CA ASP A 181 -12.44 -2.19 8.02
C ASP A 181 -12.32 -1.81 6.52
N VAL A 182 -12.46 -0.51 6.18
CA VAL A 182 -12.15 -0.03 4.83
C VAL A 182 -10.66 0.30 4.74
N GLY A 183 -9.88 -0.69 4.34
CA GLY A 183 -8.42 -0.59 4.30
C GLY A 183 -7.77 -1.88 3.83
N ARG A 184 -6.49 -2.00 4.11
CA ARG A 184 -5.69 -3.19 3.83
C ARG A 184 -4.89 -3.61 5.06
N GLN A 185 -4.51 -4.88 5.12
CA GLN A 185 -3.62 -5.42 6.14
C GLN A 185 -2.19 -5.40 5.62
N ILE A 186 -1.27 -4.78 6.34
CA ILE A 186 0.15 -4.81 6.03
C ILE A 186 0.81 -5.91 6.85
N GLY A 187 1.70 -6.66 6.20
CA GLY A 187 2.37 -7.77 6.85
C GLY A 187 3.67 -8.18 6.20
N LEU A 188 4.31 -9.11 6.84
CA LEU A 188 5.52 -9.78 6.36
C LEU A 188 5.16 -11.14 5.76
N MET A 189 5.95 -11.56 4.76
CA MET A 189 5.88 -12.88 4.15
C MET A 189 7.30 -13.42 3.96
N TRP A 190 7.50 -14.71 4.27
CA TRP A 190 8.78 -15.41 4.06
C TRP A 190 8.55 -16.86 3.68
N ARG A 191 9.57 -17.52 3.15
CA ARG A 191 9.47 -18.96 2.82
C ARG A 191 9.33 -19.79 4.09
N LYS A 192 8.45 -20.79 4.05
CA LYS A 192 8.44 -21.85 5.07
C LYS A 192 9.80 -22.52 5.12
N LYS A 193 10.30 -22.77 6.32
CA LYS A 193 11.45 -23.66 6.48
C LYS A 193 11.00 -25.07 6.09
N THR A 194 11.70 -25.67 5.12
CA THR A 194 11.59 -27.11 4.92
C THR A 194 12.13 -27.80 6.18
N PRO A 195 11.42 -28.81 6.73
CA PRO A 195 11.90 -29.54 7.91
C PRO A 195 13.24 -30.21 7.68
#